data_7d32242ade6c783da80713bd6504283d
#
_entry.id   7d32242ade6c783da80713bd6504283d
#
_cell.length_a   1.000
_cell.length_b   1.000
_cell.length_c   1.000
_cell.angle_alpha   90.00
_cell.angle_beta   90.00
_cell.angle_gamma   90.00
#
_symmetry.space_group_name_H-M   'P 1'
#
loop_
_entity.id
_entity.type
_entity.pdbx_description
1 polymer ?
#
loop_
_entity_poly.entity_id
_entity_poly.type
_entity_poly.pdbx_seq_one_letter_code
_entity_poly.pdbx_strand_id
1 'polypeptide(L)'
;KSARVMKKAVAHLIPFIEEEKQGGGQAKGRIVMATVKGDVHDIGKNIVGVVLQCNNFEVIDLGVMVPCEKILDAAEREGANMIGLAGLITPSLDEMVYVAKEMQRRGMDLPLLIGGATTSPVHTSVKIDPGYEGPVMYVKDASRAVGVAQQLVSNTDREKFVSDTKAEHARRREQHAGKRSKGPAITLSGARENRLAVDWSDYTPPA
;
A
#
# COMPACT_ATOMS: atom_id res chain seq x y z
N LYS A 1 -5.42 12.83 -19.24
CA LYS A 1 -5.10 14.29 -19.32
C LYS A 1 -4.99 14.91 -17.91
N SER A 2 -5.92 14.68 -16.99
CA SER A 2 -5.96 15.28 -15.64
C SER A 2 -4.71 14.95 -14.79
N ALA A 3 -4.26 13.70 -14.78
CA ALA A 3 -3.06 13.29 -14.05
C ALA A 3 -1.79 14.02 -14.54
N ARG A 4 -1.68 14.25 -15.85
CA ARG A 4 -0.56 14.98 -16.42
C ARG A 4 -0.57 16.46 -16.03
N VAL A 5 -1.75 17.07 -15.93
CA VAL A 5 -1.91 18.45 -15.45
C VAL A 5 -1.55 18.55 -13.99
N MET A 6 -2.03 17.60 -13.17
CA MET A 6 -1.71 17.54 -11.75
C MET A 6 -0.20 17.40 -11.51
N LYS A 7 0.48 16.47 -12.20
CA LYS A 7 1.95 16.35 -12.12
C LYS A 7 2.68 17.65 -12.44
N LYS A 8 2.22 18.39 -13.46
CA LYS A 8 2.82 19.69 -13.81
C LYS A 8 2.56 20.77 -12.75
N ALA A 9 1.34 20.84 -12.20
CA ALA A 9 1.01 21.79 -11.15
C ALA A 9 1.83 21.53 -9.89
N VAL A 10 1.95 20.27 -9.50
CA VAL A 10 2.78 19.85 -8.36
C VAL A 10 4.25 20.17 -8.59
N ALA A 11 4.81 19.85 -9.76
CA ALA A 11 6.19 20.17 -10.09
C ALA A 11 6.48 21.67 -10.01
N HIS A 12 5.49 22.51 -10.31
CA HIS A 12 5.59 23.96 -10.16
C HIS A 12 5.61 24.41 -8.69
N LEU A 13 4.91 23.70 -7.83
CA LEU A 13 4.82 24.05 -6.39
C LEU A 13 6.01 23.54 -5.56
N ILE A 14 6.68 22.48 -6.01
CA ILE A 14 7.80 21.86 -5.25
C ILE A 14 8.88 22.89 -4.87
N PRO A 15 9.39 23.77 -5.76
CA PRO A 15 10.42 24.75 -5.38
C PRO A 15 9.97 25.68 -4.26
N PHE A 16 8.72 26.15 -4.28
CA PHE A 16 8.19 27.02 -3.23
C PHE A 16 8.05 26.29 -1.89
N ILE A 17 7.65 25.02 -1.91
CA ILE A 17 7.60 24.18 -0.72
C ILE A 17 9.00 23.95 -0.15
N GLU A 18 10.01 23.80 -1.01
CA GLU A 18 11.41 23.66 -0.61
C GLU A 18 11.99 24.94 -0.02
N GLU A 19 11.63 26.10 -0.57
CA GLU A 19 12.02 27.40 0.00
C GLU A 19 11.43 27.62 1.39
N GLU A 20 10.14 27.29 1.60
CA GLU A 20 9.51 27.37 2.92
C GLU A 20 10.18 26.43 3.94
N LYS A 21 10.67 25.27 3.49
CA LYS A 21 11.40 24.31 4.33
C LYS A 21 12.78 24.79 4.76
N GLN A 22 13.45 25.63 3.97
CA GLN A 22 14.77 26.21 4.33
C GLN A 22 14.68 27.15 5.55
N GLY A 23 13.49 27.51 5.99
CA GLY A 23 13.23 28.25 7.23
C GLY A 23 13.41 27.46 8.54
N GLY A 24 13.96 26.24 8.54
CA GLY A 24 14.56 25.63 9.74
C GLY A 24 13.79 24.52 10.45
N GLY A 25 13.12 23.62 9.76
CA GLY A 25 12.57 22.42 10.38
C GLY A 25 13.27 21.12 9.90
N GLN A 26 13.87 20.36 10.79
CA GLN A 26 14.32 18.99 10.49
C GLN A 26 13.13 18.16 10.01
N ALA A 27 13.31 17.33 8.97
CA ALA A 27 12.24 16.47 8.48
C ALA A 27 11.70 15.57 9.60
N LYS A 28 10.39 15.43 9.69
CA LYS A 28 9.72 14.60 10.71
C LYS A 28 10.09 13.13 10.62
N GLY A 29 10.46 12.68 9.42
CA GLY A 29 10.88 11.32 9.12
C GLY A 29 11.13 11.15 7.63
N ARG A 30 11.78 10.04 7.29
CA ARG A 30 12.13 9.67 5.92
C ARG A 30 11.38 8.41 5.52
N ILE A 31 10.76 8.45 4.34
CA ILE A 31 10.02 7.31 3.78
C ILE A 31 10.54 6.94 2.39
N VAL A 32 10.86 5.67 2.20
CA VAL A 32 11.10 5.10 0.86
C VAL A 32 9.79 4.62 0.28
N MET A 33 9.44 5.09 -0.93
CA MET A 33 8.21 4.73 -1.62
C MET A 33 8.50 4.05 -2.95
N ALA A 34 7.74 2.99 -3.25
CA ALA A 34 7.87 2.26 -4.50
C ALA A 34 6.53 1.70 -4.97
N THR A 35 6.33 1.65 -6.29
CA THR A 35 5.38 0.73 -6.90
C THR A 35 6.10 -0.60 -7.10
N VAL A 36 5.52 -1.68 -6.56
CA VAL A 36 6.15 -2.99 -6.52
C VAL A 36 6.45 -3.55 -7.90
N LYS A 37 7.32 -4.56 -7.94
CA LYS A 37 7.72 -5.25 -9.17
C LYS A 37 6.50 -5.69 -10.00
N GLY A 38 6.61 -5.50 -11.31
CA GLY A 38 5.55 -5.87 -12.27
C GLY A 38 4.39 -4.87 -12.38
N ASP A 39 4.38 -3.81 -11.57
CA ASP A 39 3.32 -2.78 -11.60
C ASP A 39 3.88 -1.43 -12.04
N VAL A 40 3.16 -0.76 -12.94
CA VAL A 40 3.56 0.54 -13.54
C VAL A 40 2.70 1.72 -13.08
N HIS A 41 1.72 1.48 -12.20
CA HIS A 41 0.77 2.49 -11.77
C HIS A 41 1.33 3.33 -10.62
N ASP A 42 1.71 4.55 -10.91
CA ASP A 42 2.39 5.44 -9.97
C ASP A 42 1.59 6.66 -9.50
N ILE A 43 0.42 6.92 -10.10
CA ILE A 43 -0.33 8.16 -9.83
C ILE A 43 -0.70 8.27 -8.36
N GLY A 44 -1.27 7.22 -7.77
CA GLY A 44 -1.66 7.21 -6.36
C GLY A 44 -0.46 7.38 -5.43
N LYS A 45 0.64 6.66 -5.71
CA LYS A 45 1.89 6.77 -4.97
C LYS A 45 2.46 8.19 -5.01
N ASN A 46 2.49 8.81 -6.18
CA ASN A 46 3.00 10.16 -6.34
C ASN A 46 2.17 11.20 -5.58
N ILE A 47 0.83 11.04 -5.56
CA ILE A 47 -0.05 11.91 -4.77
C ILE A 47 0.27 11.78 -3.28
N VAL A 48 0.40 10.55 -2.77
CA VAL A 48 0.78 10.29 -1.37
C VAL A 48 2.14 10.91 -1.07
N GLY A 49 3.12 10.72 -1.95
CA GLY A 49 4.47 11.29 -1.80
C GLY A 49 4.44 12.81 -1.65
N VAL A 50 3.70 13.49 -2.52
CA VAL A 50 3.56 14.97 -2.46
C VAL A 50 2.88 15.40 -1.16
N VAL A 51 1.79 14.74 -0.75
CA VAL A 51 1.08 15.08 0.48
C VAL A 51 1.98 14.88 1.71
N LEU A 52 2.80 13.84 1.73
CA LEU A 52 3.80 13.62 2.79
C LEU A 52 4.89 14.70 2.77
N GLN A 53 5.40 15.08 1.60
CA GLN A 53 6.38 16.16 1.45
C GLN A 53 5.83 17.50 1.95
N CYS A 54 4.57 17.83 1.64
CA CYS A 54 3.89 19.02 2.17
C CYS A 54 3.75 19.00 3.69
N ASN A 55 3.81 17.84 4.32
CA ASN A 55 3.73 17.65 5.77
C ASN A 55 5.08 17.42 6.44
N ASN A 56 6.15 17.83 5.78
CA ASN A 56 7.52 17.80 6.25
C ASN A 56 8.11 16.39 6.47
N PHE A 57 7.72 15.43 5.59
CA PHE A 57 8.43 14.15 5.44
C PHE A 57 9.37 14.22 4.26
N GLU A 58 10.54 13.59 4.40
CA GLU A 58 11.43 13.34 3.28
C GLU A 58 10.97 12.08 2.54
N VAL A 59 10.67 12.20 1.25
CA VAL A 59 10.16 11.10 0.42
C VAL A 59 11.19 10.72 -0.63
N ILE A 60 11.65 9.48 -0.56
CA ILE A 60 12.55 8.87 -1.55
C ILE A 60 11.71 7.98 -2.46
N ASP A 61 11.37 8.49 -3.63
CA ASP A 61 10.56 7.76 -4.61
C ASP A 61 11.44 6.94 -5.55
N LEU A 62 11.35 5.62 -5.46
CA LEU A 62 12.10 4.67 -6.31
C LEU A 62 11.43 4.42 -7.67
N GLY A 63 10.24 4.99 -7.92
CA GLY A 63 9.50 4.82 -9.16
C GLY A 63 8.61 3.58 -9.19
N VAL A 64 8.55 2.94 -10.35
CA VAL A 64 7.68 1.80 -10.66
C VAL A 64 8.48 0.53 -10.95
N MET A 65 7.80 -0.63 -10.90
CA MET A 65 8.40 -1.95 -11.20
C MET A 65 9.65 -2.25 -10.34
N VAL A 66 9.65 -1.79 -9.09
CA VAL A 66 10.85 -1.86 -8.24
C VAL A 66 10.95 -3.23 -7.59
N PRO A 67 12.05 -3.97 -7.79
CA PRO A 67 12.30 -5.24 -7.10
C PRO A 67 12.44 -5.07 -5.58
N CYS A 68 12.05 -6.11 -4.83
CA CYS A 68 12.11 -6.13 -3.37
C CYS A 68 13.48 -5.72 -2.82
N GLU A 69 14.54 -6.33 -3.32
CA GLU A 69 15.92 -6.08 -2.87
C GLU A 69 16.26 -4.60 -2.98
N LYS A 70 15.92 -3.98 -4.12
CA LYS A 70 16.19 -2.57 -4.37
C LYS A 70 15.42 -1.64 -3.41
N ILE A 71 14.21 -2.04 -3.02
CA ILE A 71 13.40 -1.28 -2.04
C ILE A 71 14.09 -1.34 -0.66
N LEU A 72 14.46 -2.54 -0.21
CA LEU A 72 15.02 -2.75 1.11
C LEU A 72 16.43 -2.15 1.22
N ASP A 73 17.27 -2.34 0.20
CA ASP A 73 18.62 -1.76 0.15
C ASP A 73 18.57 -0.23 0.16
N ALA A 74 17.59 0.36 -0.53
CA ALA A 74 17.38 1.81 -0.49
C ALA A 74 16.93 2.27 0.90
N ALA A 75 16.04 1.53 1.56
CA ALA A 75 15.58 1.88 2.90
C ALA A 75 16.73 1.85 3.93
N GLU A 76 17.62 0.88 3.85
CA GLU A 76 18.80 0.78 4.70
C GLU A 76 19.81 1.89 4.39
N ARG A 77 20.17 2.08 3.13
CA ARG A 77 21.16 3.07 2.69
C ARG A 77 20.75 4.50 3.04
N GLU A 78 19.50 4.83 2.85
CA GLU A 78 18.95 6.16 3.09
C GLU A 78 18.57 6.39 4.57
N GLY A 79 18.68 5.38 5.44
CA GLY A 79 18.24 5.47 6.83
C GLY A 79 16.76 5.81 6.96
N ALA A 80 15.90 5.11 6.19
CA ALA A 80 14.46 5.36 6.19
C ALA A 80 13.84 5.02 7.54
N ASN A 81 12.81 5.76 7.93
CA ASN A 81 11.99 5.48 9.12
C ASN A 81 10.81 4.58 8.79
N MET A 82 10.45 4.45 7.52
CA MET A 82 9.34 3.60 7.06
C MET A 82 9.43 3.33 5.56
N ILE A 83 8.74 2.28 5.10
CA ILE A 83 8.64 1.89 3.70
C ILE A 83 7.18 1.97 3.26
N GLY A 84 6.91 2.58 2.10
CA GLY A 84 5.58 2.66 1.49
C GLY A 84 5.52 1.89 0.18
N LEU A 85 4.63 0.92 0.09
CA LEU A 85 4.39 0.14 -1.12
C LEU A 85 3.06 0.52 -1.77
N ALA A 86 3.08 0.65 -3.08
CA ALA A 86 1.90 0.86 -3.90
C ALA A 86 1.73 -0.23 -4.96
N GLY A 87 0.48 -0.56 -5.27
CA GLY A 87 0.13 -1.49 -6.33
C GLY A 87 -1.32 -1.34 -6.76
N LEU A 88 -1.61 -1.61 -8.03
CA LEU A 88 -2.94 -1.50 -8.61
C LEU A 88 -3.44 -2.81 -9.21
N ILE A 89 -2.57 -3.72 -9.58
CA ILE A 89 -2.93 -4.98 -10.21
C ILE A 89 -2.85 -6.14 -9.22
N THR A 90 -3.57 -7.21 -9.48
CA THR A 90 -3.64 -8.36 -8.56
C THR A 90 -2.27 -8.97 -8.23
N PRO A 91 -1.33 -9.14 -9.16
CA PRO A 91 0.01 -9.65 -8.85
C PRO A 91 0.80 -8.80 -7.84
N SER A 92 0.51 -7.50 -7.76
CA SER A 92 1.17 -6.60 -6.78
C SER A 92 0.91 -7.02 -5.34
N LEU A 93 -0.21 -7.69 -5.08
CA LEU A 93 -0.56 -8.18 -3.74
C LEU A 93 0.42 -9.26 -3.25
N ASP A 94 0.84 -10.16 -4.14
CA ASP A 94 1.80 -11.22 -3.80
C ASP A 94 3.22 -10.64 -3.63
N GLU A 95 3.59 -9.64 -4.43
CA GLU A 95 4.86 -8.92 -4.29
C GLU A 95 4.94 -8.19 -2.93
N MET A 96 3.83 -7.59 -2.46
CA MET A 96 3.80 -6.95 -1.13
C MET A 96 3.98 -7.97 0.00
N VAL A 97 3.39 -9.17 -0.14
CA VAL A 97 3.61 -10.28 0.80
C VAL A 97 5.07 -10.73 0.80
N TYR A 98 5.67 -10.79 -0.39
CA TYR A 98 7.08 -11.16 -0.54
C TYR A 98 7.99 -10.12 0.13
N VAL A 99 7.75 -8.82 -0.08
CA VAL A 99 8.53 -7.76 0.58
C VAL A 99 8.45 -7.86 2.10
N ALA A 100 7.26 -8.08 2.67
CA ALA A 100 7.09 -8.24 4.11
C ALA A 100 7.90 -9.41 4.68
N LYS A 101 7.87 -10.57 4.01
CA LYS A 101 8.67 -11.75 4.40
C LYS A 101 10.17 -11.49 4.30
N GLU A 102 10.59 -10.77 3.28
CA GLU A 102 12.01 -10.44 3.11
C GLU A 102 12.49 -9.43 4.15
N MET A 103 11.64 -8.46 4.54
CA MET A 103 11.91 -7.58 5.70
C MET A 103 12.10 -8.40 6.97
N GLN A 104 11.24 -9.38 7.23
CA GLN A 104 11.39 -10.30 8.37
C GLN A 104 12.70 -11.08 8.29
N ARG A 105 13.03 -11.64 7.13
CA ARG A 105 14.27 -12.41 6.92
C ARG A 105 15.53 -11.57 7.16
N ARG A 106 15.50 -10.28 6.81
CA ARG A 106 16.60 -9.34 7.03
C ARG A 106 16.66 -8.78 8.46
N GLY A 107 15.68 -9.11 9.32
CA GLY A 107 15.60 -8.59 10.68
C GLY A 107 15.33 -7.08 10.75
N MET A 108 14.65 -6.54 9.75
CA MET A 108 14.26 -5.12 9.73
C MET A 108 13.15 -4.84 10.75
N ASP A 109 13.09 -3.62 11.27
CA ASP A 109 12.06 -3.15 12.23
C ASP A 109 11.34 -1.90 11.72
N LEU A 110 11.33 -1.70 10.41
CA LEU A 110 10.73 -0.53 9.80
C LEU A 110 9.22 -0.72 9.60
N PRO A 111 8.39 0.30 9.90
CA PRO A 111 6.99 0.28 9.51
C PRO A 111 6.81 0.12 8.01
N LEU A 112 5.89 -0.78 7.63
CA LEU A 112 5.51 -1.07 6.25
C LEU A 112 4.10 -0.54 5.97
N LEU A 113 4.00 0.46 5.11
CA LEU A 113 2.74 1.07 4.68
C LEU A 113 2.28 0.45 3.37
N ILE A 114 1.04 -0.04 3.35
CA ILE A 114 0.44 -0.73 2.20
C ILE A 114 -0.67 0.14 1.62
N GLY A 115 -0.51 0.54 0.37
CA GLY A 115 -1.47 1.36 -0.35
C GLY A 115 -1.68 0.92 -1.80
N GLY A 116 -2.66 1.53 -2.45
CA GLY A 116 -3.03 1.25 -3.83
C GLY A 116 -4.43 0.65 -3.97
N ALA A 117 -5.02 0.78 -5.16
CA ALA A 117 -6.44 0.50 -5.37
C ALA A 117 -6.85 -0.97 -5.20
N THR A 118 -5.93 -1.92 -5.43
CA THR A 118 -6.19 -3.37 -5.22
C THR A 118 -6.01 -3.79 -3.78
N THR A 119 -5.33 -3.00 -2.96
CA THR A 119 -5.05 -3.35 -1.57
C THR A 119 -6.30 -3.19 -0.70
N SER A 120 -6.35 -3.93 0.38
CA SER A 120 -7.47 -3.86 1.32
C SER A 120 -7.00 -4.13 2.75
N PRO A 121 -7.77 -3.66 3.76
CA PRO A 121 -7.48 -4.00 5.16
C PRO A 121 -7.46 -5.50 5.42
N VAL A 122 -8.32 -6.25 4.73
CA VAL A 122 -8.40 -7.72 4.88
C VAL A 122 -7.15 -8.40 4.33
N HIS A 123 -6.71 -8.02 3.11
CA HIS A 123 -5.49 -8.57 2.52
C HIS A 123 -4.27 -8.24 3.38
N THR A 124 -4.15 -6.99 3.83
CA THR A 124 -3.05 -6.55 4.71
C THR A 124 -3.02 -7.39 5.99
N SER A 125 -4.17 -7.55 6.66
CA SER A 125 -4.25 -8.30 7.93
C SER A 125 -4.05 -9.80 7.78
N VAL A 126 -4.52 -10.41 6.67
CA VAL A 126 -4.56 -11.88 6.48
C VAL A 126 -3.33 -12.41 5.78
N LYS A 127 -2.73 -11.63 4.88
CA LYS A 127 -1.66 -12.10 4.00
C LYS A 127 -0.31 -11.43 4.27
N ILE A 128 -0.28 -10.13 4.54
CA ILE A 128 0.97 -9.37 4.70
C ILE A 128 1.45 -9.41 6.14
N ASP A 129 0.60 -8.96 7.09
CA ASP A 129 0.94 -8.86 8.52
C ASP A 129 1.47 -10.16 9.15
N PRO A 130 0.95 -11.38 8.84
CA PRO A 130 1.52 -12.61 9.39
C PRO A 130 2.95 -12.94 8.91
N GLY A 131 3.41 -12.30 7.86
CA GLY A 131 4.75 -12.51 7.30
C GLY A 131 5.82 -11.56 7.85
N TYR A 132 5.43 -10.62 8.73
CA TYR A 132 6.34 -9.60 9.26
C TYR A 132 5.94 -9.19 10.69
N GLU A 133 6.84 -9.35 11.64
CA GLU A 133 6.62 -8.99 13.06
C GLU A 133 6.62 -7.47 13.30
N GLY A 134 7.27 -6.70 12.44
CA GLY A 134 7.26 -5.25 12.46
C GLY A 134 5.87 -4.65 12.21
N PRO A 135 5.74 -3.32 12.28
CA PRO A 135 4.47 -2.64 12.07
C PRO A 135 4.03 -2.69 10.59
N VAL A 136 2.84 -3.21 10.32
CA VAL A 136 2.21 -3.19 8.99
C VAL A 136 0.95 -2.34 9.03
N MET A 137 0.86 -1.32 8.17
CA MET A 137 -0.23 -0.35 8.17
C MET A 137 -0.92 -0.30 6.80
N TYR A 138 -2.24 -0.48 6.79
CA TYR A 138 -3.04 -0.20 5.60
C TYR A 138 -3.33 1.30 5.48
N VAL A 139 -2.95 1.88 4.35
CA VAL A 139 -3.20 3.29 4.03
C VAL A 139 -4.19 3.39 2.89
N LYS A 140 -5.42 3.76 3.21
CA LYS A 140 -6.53 3.79 2.27
C LYS A 140 -6.34 4.82 1.14
N ASP A 141 -5.87 6.01 1.51
CA ASP A 141 -5.74 7.16 0.61
C ASP A 141 -4.69 8.15 1.12
N ALA A 142 -4.39 9.15 0.31
CA ALA A 142 -3.38 10.16 0.63
C ALA A 142 -3.71 11.00 1.87
N SER A 143 -4.99 11.24 2.15
CA SER A 143 -5.40 12.03 3.32
C SER A 143 -5.10 11.29 4.64
N ARG A 144 -5.13 9.97 4.62
CA ARG A 144 -4.79 9.11 5.77
C ARG A 144 -3.30 8.90 5.95
N ALA A 145 -2.52 9.03 4.87
CA ALA A 145 -1.09 8.75 4.88
C ALA A 145 -0.34 9.61 5.90
N VAL A 146 -0.66 10.89 5.98
CA VAL A 146 0.01 11.83 6.89
C VAL A 146 -0.23 11.46 8.36
N GLY A 147 -1.48 11.20 8.74
CA GLY A 147 -1.80 10.83 10.12
C GLY A 147 -1.12 9.52 10.54
N VAL A 148 -1.09 8.52 9.64
CA VAL A 148 -0.38 7.26 9.88
C VAL A 148 1.11 7.49 10.04
N ALA A 149 1.74 8.23 9.11
CA ALA A 149 3.17 8.51 9.18
C ALA A 149 3.55 9.31 10.44
N GLN A 150 2.74 10.29 10.83
CA GLN A 150 2.97 11.07 12.05
C GLN A 150 2.92 10.21 13.32
N GLN A 151 1.95 9.31 13.43
CA GLN A 151 1.87 8.40 14.58
C GLN A 151 3.05 7.42 14.63
N LEU A 152 3.55 6.97 13.49
CA LEU A 152 4.68 6.05 13.40
C LEU A 152 6.04 6.68 13.77
N VAL A 153 6.19 7.99 13.60
CA VAL A 153 7.41 8.72 14.02
C VAL A 153 7.25 9.41 15.38
N SER A 154 6.07 9.36 15.99
CA SER A 154 5.82 9.91 17.33
C SER A 154 6.52 9.08 18.40
N ASN A 155 7.20 9.74 19.32
CA ASN A 155 7.83 9.07 20.46
C ASN A 155 6.80 8.62 21.52
N THR A 156 5.61 9.22 21.54
CA THR A 156 4.58 8.97 22.56
C THR A 156 3.47 8.03 22.07
N ASP A 157 3.11 8.11 20.80
CA ASP A 157 1.90 7.48 20.29
C ASP A 157 2.18 6.19 19.49
N ARG A 158 3.43 6.00 19.05
CA ARG A 158 3.84 4.88 18.18
C ARG A 158 3.48 3.53 18.77
N GLU A 159 3.86 3.25 20.00
CA GLU A 159 3.66 1.94 20.62
C GLU A 159 2.18 1.58 20.71
N LYS A 160 1.37 2.53 21.19
CA LYS A 160 -0.08 2.35 21.28
C LYS A 160 -0.69 2.14 19.90
N PHE A 161 -0.33 2.98 18.93
CA PHE A 161 -0.85 2.90 17.56
C PHE A 161 -0.52 1.56 16.89
N VAL A 162 0.71 1.08 17.05
CA VAL A 162 1.14 -0.22 16.53
C VAL A 162 0.39 -1.36 17.22
N SER A 163 0.26 -1.31 18.55
CA SER A 163 -0.47 -2.32 19.32
C SER A 163 -1.93 -2.40 18.91
N ASP A 164 -2.62 -1.26 18.83
CA ASP A 164 -4.02 -1.18 18.41
C ASP A 164 -4.22 -1.72 16.98
N THR A 165 -3.28 -1.41 16.08
CA THR A 165 -3.32 -1.92 14.70
C THR A 165 -3.12 -3.43 14.65
N LYS A 166 -2.18 -3.98 15.42
CA LYS A 166 -1.96 -5.43 15.50
C LYS A 166 -3.16 -6.17 16.07
N ALA A 167 -3.79 -5.63 17.10
CA ALA A 167 -5.03 -6.16 17.66
C ALA A 167 -6.18 -6.17 16.61
N GLU A 168 -6.31 -5.10 15.83
CA GLU A 168 -7.28 -5.02 14.75
C GLU A 168 -6.98 -6.03 13.63
N HIS A 169 -5.71 -6.25 13.27
CA HIS A 169 -5.32 -7.29 12.32
C HIS A 169 -5.68 -8.69 12.82
N ALA A 170 -5.43 -8.99 14.08
CA ALA A 170 -5.80 -10.28 14.70
C ALA A 170 -7.33 -10.49 14.63
N ARG A 171 -8.12 -9.51 15.04
CA ARG A 171 -9.58 -9.55 14.94
C ARG A 171 -10.09 -9.80 13.52
N ARG A 172 -9.48 -9.14 12.52
CA ARG A 172 -9.85 -9.36 11.11
C ARG A 172 -9.50 -10.75 10.62
N ARG A 173 -8.38 -11.32 11.05
CA ARG A 173 -8.01 -12.70 10.74
C ARG A 173 -9.04 -13.70 11.28
N GLU A 174 -9.47 -13.54 12.52
CA GLU A 174 -10.50 -14.37 13.13
C GLU A 174 -11.83 -14.29 12.38
N GLN A 175 -12.29 -13.09 12.09
CA GLN A 175 -13.50 -12.86 11.30
C GLN A 175 -13.42 -13.45 9.89
N HIS A 176 -12.25 -13.39 9.26
CA HIS A 176 -12.04 -13.97 7.94
C HIS A 176 -12.02 -15.50 7.98
N ALA A 177 -11.40 -16.09 9.01
CA ALA A 177 -11.40 -17.53 9.19
C ALA A 177 -12.81 -18.10 9.40
N GLY A 178 -13.65 -17.39 10.17
CA GLY A 178 -15.05 -17.79 10.41
C GLY A 178 -15.95 -17.72 9.16
N LYS A 179 -15.57 -16.94 8.15
CA LYS A 179 -16.34 -16.81 6.89
C LYS A 179 -16.09 -17.95 5.88
N ARG A 180 -15.12 -18.81 6.12
CA ARG A 180 -14.71 -19.85 5.17
C ARG A 180 -15.68 -21.04 5.04
N SER A 181 -16.75 -21.12 5.85
CA SER A 181 -17.73 -22.22 5.80
C SER A 181 -19.08 -21.81 5.23
N LYS A 182 -19.13 -21.25 4.05
CA LYS A 182 -20.40 -21.08 3.35
C LYS A 182 -20.61 -22.22 2.37
N GLY A 183 -21.29 -23.26 2.87
CA GLY A 183 -21.94 -24.31 2.09
C GLY A 183 -21.02 -25.19 1.22
N PRO A 184 -21.47 -26.38 0.81
CA PRO A 184 -20.74 -27.20 -0.13
C PRO A 184 -20.61 -26.47 -1.49
N ALA A 185 -19.43 -26.51 -2.07
CA ALA A 185 -19.23 -26.04 -3.44
C ALA A 185 -20.14 -26.82 -4.38
N ILE A 186 -20.85 -26.13 -5.26
CA ILE A 186 -21.66 -26.77 -6.31
C ILE A 186 -20.70 -27.56 -7.21
N THR A 187 -21.05 -28.81 -7.54
CA THR A 187 -20.30 -29.59 -8.50
C THR A 187 -20.33 -28.93 -9.88
N LEU A 188 -19.35 -29.24 -10.75
CA LEU A 188 -19.31 -28.72 -12.11
C LEU A 188 -20.60 -29.07 -12.89
N SER A 189 -21.14 -30.27 -12.67
CA SER A 189 -22.40 -30.72 -13.25
C SER A 189 -23.56 -29.84 -12.78
N GLY A 190 -23.70 -29.63 -11.46
CA GLY A 190 -24.72 -28.75 -10.90
C GLY A 190 -24.60 -27.30 -11.34
N ALA A 191 -23.37 -26.81 -11.52
CA ALA A 191 -23.14 -25.46 -12.04
C ALA A 191 -23.57 -25.35 -13.52
N ARG A 192 -23.35 -26.39 -14.32
CA ARG A 192 -23.80 -26.46 -15.73
C ARG A 192 -25.33 -26.54 -15.84
N GLU A 193 -25.99 -27.29 -14.97
CA GLU A 193 -27.45 -27.38 -14.89
C GLU A 193 -28.07 -26.03 -14.48
N ASN A 194 -27.41 -25.33 -13.57
CA ASN A 194 -27.86 -24.02 -13.04
C ASN A 194 -27.47 -22.83 -13.93
N ARG A 195 -26.89 -23.08 -15.11
CA ARG A 195 -26.51 -22.00 -16.03
C ARG A 195 -27.72 -21.24 -16.53
N LEU A 196 -27.59 -19.94 -16.73
CA LEU A 196 -28.59 -19.17 -17.44
C LEU A 196 -28.69 -19.66 -18.90
N ALA A 197 -29.84 -20.19 -19.27
CA ALA A 197 -30.12 -20.56 -20.67
C ALA A 197 -30.60 -19.31 -21.43
N VAL A 198 -29.72 -18.75 -22.26
CA VAL A 198 -30.04 -17.62 -23.13
C VAL A 198 -30.15 -18.13 -24.55
N ASP A 199 -31.28 -17.83 -25.19
CA ASP A 199 -31.44 -18.06 -26.63
C ASP A 199 -30.77 -16.92 -27.40
N TRP A 200 -29.77 -17.24 -28.16
CA TRP A 200 -29.00 -16.30 -28.98
C TRP A 200 -29.43 -16.26 -30.44
N SER A 201 -30.47 -17.03 -30.82
CA SER A 201 -30.91 -17.15 -32.22
C SER A 201 -31.40 -15.83 -32.79
N ASP A 202 -32.00 -14.99 -31.97
CA ASP A 202 -32.55 -13.68 -32.37
C ASP A 202 -31.64 -12.50 -31.99
N TYR A 203 -30.42 -12.75 -31.50
CA TYR A 203 -29.50 -11.68 -31.11
C TYR A 203 -28.82 -11.05 -32.31
N THR A 204 -29.06 -9.77 -32.53
CA THR A 204 -28.33 -8.94 -33.49
C THR A 204 -27.35 -8.04 -32.75
N PRO A 205 -26.02 -8.17 -32.99
CA PRO A 205 -25.03 -7.30 -32.34
C PRO A 205 -25.29 -5.84 -32.71
N PRO A 206 -25.08 -4.87 -31.79
CA PRO A 206 -25.12 -3.45 -32.12
C PRO A 206 -24.00 -3.12 -33.13
N ALA A 207 -24.33 -2.24 -34.14
CA ALA A 207 -23.44 -1.79 -35.19
C ALA A 207 -22.32 -0.85 -34.64
#